data_8296847e5b059da8ec2eaa04d57b4907
#
_entry.id   8296847e5b059da8ec2eaa04d57b4907
#
_cell.length_a   1.000
_cell.length_b   1.000
_cell.length_c   1.000
_cell.angle_alpha   90.00
_cell.angle_beta   90.00
_cell.angle_gamma   90.00
#
_symmetry.space_group_name_H-M   'P 1'
#
loop_
_entity.id
_entity.type
_entity.pdbx_description
1 polymer ?
#
loop_
_entity_poly.entity_id
_entity_poly.type
_entity_poly.pdbx_seq_one_letter_code
_entity_poly.pdbx_strand_id
1 'polypeptide(L)'
;IRGLFGVAKAIRKIERKTEQDLHIACVFLCDDAETITSQFASVFQNMRERGIDLIAISKDGRDGPGAYGLNRTVSQTIILARDGKVTRNFVFPQGLLQSDPHLMGGIAELIGEERETVARWLAGAAEGDARMRRNDDPQSAAKAAFREKLGEFVKDGKITREDAGELYRAAFPER
;
A
#
# COMPACT_ATOMS: atom_id res chain seq x y z
N ILE A 1 -9.10 -4.83 5.62
CA ILE A 1 -7.98 -4.03 6.16
C ILE A 1 -6.79 -4.00 5.20
N ARG A 2 -6.37 -5.11 4.57
CA ARG A 2 -5.19 -5.12 3.66
C ARG A 2 -5.29 -4.11 2.51
N GLY A 3 -6.45 -3.98 1.88
CA GLY A 3 -6.69 -3.00 0.81
C GLY A 3 -6.55 -1.55 1.28
N LEU A 4 -6.99 -1.26 2.51
CA LEU A 4 -6.88 0.07 3.11
C LEU A 4 -5.42 0.54 3.22
N PHE A 5 -4.51 -0.36 3.60
CA PHE A 5 -3.08 -0.03 3.66
C PHE A 5 -2.48 0.29 2.28
N GLY A 6 -2.93 -0.41 1.24
CA GLY A 6 -2.52 -0.11 -0.14
C GLY A 6 -2.96 1.28 -0.58
N VAL A 7 -4.19 1.65 -0.25
CA VAL A 7 -4.72 2.99 -0.55
C VAL A 7 -4.01 4.07 0.25
N ALA A 8 -3.83 3.89 1.57
CA ALA A 8 -3.10 4.86 2.39
C ALA A 8 -1.68 5.09 1.83
N LYS A 9 -0.97 4.01 1.48
CA LYS A 9 0.35 4.09 0.85
C LYS A 9 0.31 4.87 -0.48
N ALA A 10 -0.70 4.64 -1.32
CA ALA A 10 -0.88 5.35 -2.58
C ALA A 10 -1.13 6.85 -2.34
N ILE A 11 -2.02 7.20 -1.41
CA ILE A 11 -2.31 8.59 -1.06
C ILE A 11 -1.04 9.30 -0.55
N ARG A 12 -0.25 8.68 0.33
CA ARG A 12 1.01 9.27 0.82
C ARG A 12 2.06 9.45 -0.29
N LYS A 13 2.03 8.63 -1.33
CA LYS A 13 2.88 8.82 -2.51
C LYS A 13 2.43 10.01 -3.35
N ILE A 14 1.13 10.16 -3.54
CA ILE A 14 0.53 11.29 -4.25
C ILE A 14 0.84 12.58 -3.49
N GLU A 15 0.60 12.64 -2.19
CA GLU A 15 0.85 13.78 -1.33
C GLU A 15 2.29 14.32 -1.45
N ARG A 16 3.28 13.44 -1.55
CA ARG A 16 4.69 13.84 -1.76
C ARG A 16 4.97 14.47 -3.13
N LYS A 17 4.04 14.40 -4.05
CA LYS A 17 4.17 14.89 -5.43
C LYS A 17 3.28 16.10 -5.71
N THR A 18 2.34 16.39 -4.83
CA THR A 18 1.46 17.55 -4.89
C THR A 18 1.79 18.52 -3.76
N GLU A 19 1.37 19.76 -3.89
CA GLU A 19 1.44 20.77 -2.82
C GLU A 19 0.23 20.71 -1.88
N GLN A 20 -0.68 19.75 -2.08
CA GLN A 20 -1.89 19.58 -1.29
C GLN A 20 -1.65 18.67 -0.09
N ASP A 21 -2.06 19.08 1.10
CA ASP A 21 -2.12 18.22 2.28
C ASP A 21 -3.31 17.26 2.16
N LEU A 22 -3.04 15.96 2.29
CA LEU A 22 -4.05 14.91 2.22
C LEU A 22 -4.19 14.21 3.57
N HIS A 23 -5.34 14.40 4.21
CA HIS A 23 -5.64 13.74 5.48
C HIS A 23 -6.43 12.46 5.26
N ILE A 24 -6.05 11.39 5.95
CA ILE A 24 -6.71 10.08 5.90
C ILE A 24 -7.34 9.80 7.26
N ALA A 25 -8.66 9.78 7.31
CA ALA A 25 -9.41 9.33 8.47
C ALA A 25 -10.01 7.94 8.22
N CYS A 26 -9.89 7.04 9.20
CA CYS A 26 -10.54 5.74 9.20
C CYS A 26 -11.52 5.66 10.36
N VAL A 27 -12.80 5.45 10.06
CA VAL A 27 -13.86 5.32 11.06
C VAL A 27 -14.39 3.90 11.05
N PHE A 28 -14.30 3.23 12.19
CA PHE A 28 -14.86 1.89 12.37
C PHE A 28 -16.33 2.00 12.77
N LEU A 29 -17.17 1.24 12.08
CA LEU A 29 -18.59 1.13 12.36
C LEU A 29 -18.84 -0.18 13.11
N CYS A 30 -19.09 -0.11 14.40
CA CYS A 30 -19.31 -1.29 15.24
C CYS A 30 -20.20 -0.93 16.43
N ASP A 31 -20.91 -1.93 16.95
CA ASP A 31 -21.79 -1.75 18.09
C ASP A 31 -21.06 -1.89 19.44
N ASP A 32 -19.87 -2.51 19.44
CA ASP A 32 -19.04 -2.71 20.60
C ASP A 32 -17.66 -2.07 20.42
N ALA A 33 -17.57 -0.82 20.81
CA ALA A 33 -16.35 -0.02 20.69
C ALA A 33 -15.22 -0.53 21.62
N GLU A 34 -15.55 -1.06 22.78
CA GLU A 34 -14.59 -1.51 23.78
C GLU A 34 -13.86 -2.77 23.30
N THR A 35 -14.63 -3.77 22.83
CA THR A 35 -14.08 -4.98 22.23
C THR A 35 -13.20 -4.66 21.02
N ILE A 36 -13.64 -3.78 20.11
CA ILE A 36 -12.86 -3.41 18.95
C ILE A 36 -11.56 -2.70 19.38
N THR A 37 -11.62 -1.79 20.32
CA THR A 37 -10.44 -1.05 20.79
C THR A 37 -9.39 -2.00 21.39
N SER A 38 -9.81 -2.95 22.20
CA SER A 38 -8.91 -3.91 22.83
C SER A 38 -8.31 -4.92 21.86
N GLN A 39 -9.15 -5.51 21.00
CA GLN A 39 -8.70 -6.54 20.04
C GLN A 39 -7.86 -5.98 18.89
N PHE A 40 -8.08 -4.73 18.49
CA PHE A 40 -7.43 -4.11 17.35
C PHE A 40 -6.36 -3.06 17.71
N ALA A 41 -5.95 -2.98 18.98
CA ALA A 41 -4.95 -2.00 19.42
C ALA A 41 -3.66 -2.01 18.58
N SER A 42 -3.11 -3.20 18.31
CA SER A 42 -1.92 -3.35 17.45
C SER A 42 -2.20 -3.01 15.99
N VAL A 43 -3.42 -3.27 15.50
CA VAL A 43 -3.83 -2.89 14.15
C VAL A 43 -3.93 -1.38 14.03
N PHE A 44 -4.47 -0.69 15.03
CA PHE A 44 -4.57 0.78 15.05
C PHE A 44 -3.18 1.44 15.07
N GLN A 45 -2.25 0.89 15.84
CA GLN A 45 -0.87 1.36 15.81
C GLN A 45 -0.26 1.21 14.41
N ASN A 46 -0.38 0.04 13.81
CA ASN A 46 0.11 -0.23 12.46
C ASN A 46 -0.54 0.66 11.40
N MET A 47 -1.82 1.02 11.56
CA MET A 47 -2.52 1.94 10.67
C MET A 47 -1.92 3.35 10.73
N ARG A 48 -1.61 3.86 11.93
CA ARG A 48 -0.94 5.16 12.10
C ARG A 48 0.46 5.17 11.48
N GLU A 49 1.25 4.13 11.73
CA GLU A 49 2.59 3.96 11.14
C GLU A 49 2.56 3.92 9.60
N ARG A 50 1.43 3.50 9.01
CA ARG A 50 1.22 3.48 7.56
C ARG A 50 0.58 4.75 7.00
N GLY A 51 0.45 5.78 7.81
CA GLY A 51 0.02 7.09 7.37
C GLY A 51 -1.49 7.32 7.42
N ILE A 52 -2.22 6.66 8.32
CA ILE A 52 -3.60 7.03 8.63
C ILE A 52 -3.57 8.03 9.79
N ASP A 53 -4.02 9.25 9.54
CA ASP A 53 -3.89 10.36 10.47
C ASP A 53 -4.86 10.26 11.65
N LEU A 54 -6.09 9.86 11.36
CA LEU A 54 -7.14 9.73 12.35
C LEU A 54 -7.77 8.34 12.30
N ILE A 55 -7.87 7.71 13.46
CA ILE A 55 -8.62 6.47 13.64
C ILE A 55 -9.67 6.73 14.69
N ALA A 56 -10.92 6.49 14.35
CA ALA A 56 -12.06 6.69 15.21
C ALA A 56 -13.03 5.51 15.15
N ILE A 57 -13.92 5.42 16.14
CA ILE A 57 -15.04 4.50 16.17
C ILE A 57 -16.31 5.35 16.19
N SER A 58 -17.27 4.99 15.35
CA SER A 58 -18.55 5.71 15.30
C SER A 58 -19.33 5.52 16.60
N LYS A 59 -19.85 6.60 17.14
CA LYS A 59 -20.79 6.58 18.28
C LYS A 59 -22.17 6.03 17.90
N ASP A 60 -22.49 6.07 16.60
CA ASP A 60 -23.78 5.63 16.06
C ASP A 60 -23.75 4.13 15.65
N GLY A 61 -22.78 3.39 16.20
CA GLY A 61 -22.67 1.95 15.98
C GLY A 61 -22.42 1.57 14.52
N ARG A 62 -22.97 0.44 14.09
CA ARG A 62 -22.82 -0.10 12.73
C ARG A 62 -23.48 0.73 11.65
N ASP A 63 -24.46 1.52 11.99
CA ASP A 63 -25.14 2.38 11.02
C ASP A 63 -24.29 3.59 10.66
N GLY A 64 -23.36 3.94 11.52
CA GLY A 64 -22.57 5.15 11.38
C GLY A 64 -23.44 6.41 11.47
N PRO A 65 -22.88 7.59 11.19
CA PRO A 65 -23.62 8.82 11.21
C PRO A 65 -24.75 8.82 10.16
N GLY A 66 -26.00 8.97 10.59
CA GLY A 66 -27.19 8.88 9.73
C GLY A 66 -27.18 9.83 8.54
N ALA A 67 -26.49 10.98 8.68
CA ALA A 67 -26.31 11.95 7.61
C ALA A 67 -25.55 11.41 6.38
N TYR A 68 -24.78 10.33 6.53
CA TYR A 68 -24.03 9.73 5.42
C TYR A 68 -24.80 8.66 4.65
N GLY A 69 -25.92 8.17 5.17
CA GLY A 69 -26.74 7.15 4.51
C GLY A 69 -25.96 5.87 4.21
N LEU A 70 -25.10 5.42 5.14
CA LEU A 70 -24.24 4.27 4.96
C LEU A 70 -25.03 2.96 4.89
N ASN A 71 -24.52 1.99 4.16
CA ASN A 71 -25.15 0.69 3.98
C ASN A 71 -24.42 -0.40 4.77
N ARG A 72 -25.11 -1.06 5.71
CA ARG A 72 -24.59 -2.15 6.56
C ARG A 72 -24.07 -3.37 5.79
N THR A 73 -24.53 -3.60 4.57
CA THR A 73 -24.11 -4.75 3.76
C THR A 73 -22.79 -4.53 3.04
N VAL A 74 -22.23 -3.33 3.16
CA VAL A 74 -21.02 -2.91 2.51
C VAL A 74 -19.85 -2.95 3.48
N SER A 75 -18.76 -3.60 3.09
CA SER A 75 -17.58 -3.71 3.94
C SER A 75 -16.82 -2.39 4.11
N GLN A 76 -16.88 -1.51 3.11
CA GLN A 76 -16.12 -0.26 3.13
C GLN A 76 -16.77 0.80 2.25
N THR A 77 -16.87 2.01 2.78
CA THR A 77 -17.21 3.23 2.03
C THR A 77 -16.04 4.20 2.14
N ILE A 78 -15.60 4.75 1.02
CA ILE A 78 -14.57 5.80 0.97
C ILE A 78 -15.24 7.08 0.52
N ILE A 79 -15.06 8.12 1.32
CA ILE A 79 -15.62 9.46 1.09
C ILE A 79 -14.44 10.38 0.82
N LEU A 80 -14.46 11.07 -0.31
CA LEU A 80 -13.57 12.16 -0.62
C LEU A 80 -14.26 13.47 -0.30
N ALA A 81 -13.59 14.34 0.44
CA ALA A 81 -14.13 15.64 0.82
C ALA A 81 -13.06 16.73 0.70
N ARG A 82 -13.50 17.93 0.33
CA ARG A 82 -12.67 19.14 0.27
C ARG A 82 -13.48 20.30 0.84
N ASP A 83 -12.84 21.11 1.68
CA ASP A 83 -13.46 22.30 2.28
C ASP A 83 -14.79 21.99 3.00
N GLY A 84 -14.85 20.87 3.73
CA GLY A 84 -16.03 20.41 4.46
C GLY A 84 -17.17 19.87 3.57
N LYS A 85 -16.94 19.71 2.27
CA LYS A 85 -17.94 19.17 1.33
C LYS A 85 -17.49 17.83 0.76
N VAL A 86 -18.42 16.86 0.73
CA VAL A 86 -18.20 15.58 0.05
C VAL A 86 -18.18 15.83 -1.46
N THR A 87 -17.09 15.44 -2.11
CA THR A 87 -16.90 15.56 -3.55
C THR A 87 -17.22 14.24 -4.27
N ARG A 88 -16.86 13.10 -3.66
CA ARG A 88 -17.09 11.76 -4.20
C ARG A 88 -17.32 10.77 -3.06
N ASN A 89 -18.04 9.70 -3.37
CA ASN A 89 -18.11 8.55 -2.51
C ASN A 89 -17.94 7.26 -3.34
N PHE A 90 -17.30 6.24 -2.74
CA PHE A 90 -17.04 4.96 -3.36
C PHE A 90 -17.43 3.86 -2.39
N VAL A 91 -18.14 2.86 -2.89
CA VAL A 91 -18.71 1.76 -2.12
C VAL A 91 -18.07 0.45 -2.55
N PHE A 92 -17.49 -0.28 -1.61
CA PHE A 92 -16.81 -1.55 -1.85
C PHE A 92 -17.45 -2.67 -1.03
N PRO A 93 -18.36 -3.46 -1.62
CA PRO A 93 -19.11 -4.49 -0.90
C PRO A 93 -18.22 -5.55 -0.24
N GLN A 94 -17.12 -5.94 -0.89
CA GLN A 94 -16.17 -6.95 -0.39
C GLN A 94 -14.86 -6.37 0.14
N GLY A 95 -14.82 -5.06 0.35
CA GLY A 95 -13.61 -4.33 0.69
C GLY A 95 -12.81 -3.89 -0.53
N LEU A 96 -11.93 -2.92 -0.33
CA LEU A 96 -11.13 -2.34 -1.38
C LEU A 96 -10.01 -3.28 -1.79
N LEU A 97 -9.94 -3.56 -3.08
CA LEU A 97 -8.75 -4.13 -3.70
C LEU A 97 -7.74 -3.01 -3.98
N GLN A 98 -6.46 -3.32 -3.92
CA GLN A 98 -5.39 -2.34 -4.19
C GLN A 98 -5.58 -1.71 -5.57
N SER A 99 -5.44 -0.40 -5.66
CA SER A 99 -5.37 0.36 -6.92
C SER A 99 -6.66 0.38 -7.73
N ASP A 100 -7.81 0.66 -7.10
CA ASP A 100 -9.05 0.93 -7.84
C ASP A 100 -8.88 2.19 -8.72
N PRO A 101 -9.03 2.09 -10.07
CA PRO A 101 -8.81 3.22 -10.98
C PRO A 101 -9.81 4.37 -10.78
N HIS A 102 -11.05 4.07 -10.34
CA HIS A 102 -12.08 5.09 -10.11
C HIS A 102 -11.75 5.89 -8.86
N LEU A 103 -11.32 5.21 -7.79
CA LEU A 103 -10.86 5.89 -6.58
C LEU A 103 -9.63 6.77 -6.86
N MET A 104 -8.64 6.25 -7.59
CA MET A 104 -7.44 7.03 -7.95
C MET A 104 -7.81 8.23 -8.84
N GLY A 105 -8.75 8.06 -9.75
CA GLY A 105 -9.29 9.17 -10.55
C GLY A 105 -10.04 10.22 -9.72
N GLY A 106 -10.79 9.79 -8.70
CA GLY A 106 -11.44 10.71 -7.75
C GLY A 106 -10.43 11.48 -6.90
N ILE A 107 -9.34 10.85 -6.49
CA ILE A 107 -8.25 11.52 -5.76
C ILE A 107 -7.55 12.54 -6.67
N ALA A 108 -7.27 12.19 -7.94
CA ALA A 108 -6.70 13.13 -8.90
C ALA A 108 -7.57 14.39 -9.05
N GLU A 109 -8.87 14.21 -9.23
CA GLU A 109 -9.84 15.30 -9.30
C GLU A 109 -9.87 16.13 -8.00
N LEU A 110 -9.80 15.47 -6.83
CA LEU A 110 -9.78 16.13 -5.53
C LEU A 110 -8.60 17.10 -5.38
N ILE A 111 -7.42 16.73 -5.88
CA ILE A 111 -6.20 17.53 -5.79
C ILE A 111 -6.00 18.47 -7.00
N GLY A 112 -6.88 18.42 -7.99
CA GLY A 112 -6.79 19.26 -9.20
C GLY A 112 -5.77 18.77 -10.23
N GLU A 113 -5.45 17.48 -10.22
CA GLU A 113 -4.49 16.85 -11.12
C GLU A 113 -5.19 15.98 -12.18
N GLU A 114 -4.50 15.72 -13.28
CA GLU A 114 -4.95 14.77 -14.30
C GLU A 114 -4.75 13.32 -13.82
N ARG A 115 -5.68 12.43 -14.21
CA ARG A 115 -5.62 10.98 -13.84
C ARG A 115 -4.33 10.32 -14.32
N GLU A 116 -3.88 10.67 -15.49
CA GLU A 116 -2.65 10.17 -16.13
C GLU A 116 -1.40 10.60 -15.34
N THR A 117 -1.42 11.80 -14.79
CA THR A 117 -0.33 12.32 -13.95
C THR A 117 -0.25 11.52 -12.65
N VAL A 118 -1.36 11.33 -11.95
CA VAL A 118 -1.41 10.51 -10.74
C VAL A 118 -1.03 9.06 -11.03
N ALA A 119 -1.49 8.48 -12.14
CA ALA A 119 -1.12 7.12 -12.54
C ALA A 119 0.40 6.99 -12.77
N ARG A 120 1.04 7.97 -13.41
CA ARG A 120 2.51 8.01 -13.59
C ARG A 120 3.26 8.08 -12.25
N TRP A 121 2.79 8.90 -11.30
CA TRP A 121 3.40 8.98 -9.97
C TRP A 121 3.35 7.64 -9.23
N LEU A 122 2.23 6.93 -9.35
CA LEU A 122 2.06 5.62 -8.72
C LEU A 122 2.89 4.51 -9.42
N ALA A 123 2.98 4.53 -10.76
CA ALA A 123 3.76 3.57 -11.54
C ALA A 123 5.27 3.71 -11.27
N GLY A 124 5.82 4.92 -11.34
CA GLY A 124 7.24 5.16 -11.06
C GLY A 124 7.65 4.78 -9.64
N ALA A 125 6.72 4.88 -8.69
CA ALA A 125 6.95 4.44 -7.32
C ALA A 125 6.89 2.91 -7.17
N ALA A 126 6.13 2.21 -8.00
CA ALA A 126 6.09 0.74 -8.01
C ALA A 126 7.43 0.14 -8.49
N GLU A 127 8.06 0.77 -9.47
CA GLU A 127 9.40 0.36 -9.95
C GLU A 127 10.49 0.62 -8.89
N GLY A 128 10.43 1.74 -8.19
CA GLY A 128 11.33 2.05 -7.06
C GLY A 128 11.17 1.05 -5.91
N ASP A 129 9.94 0.74 -5.51
CA ASP A 129 9.64 -0.25 -4.46
C ASP A 129 10.05 -1.67 -4.86
N ALA A 130 9.92 -2.04 -6.14
CA ALA A 130 10.36 -3.34 -6.64
C ALA A 130 11.89 -3.46 -6.64
N ARG A 131 12.61 -2.37 -6.94
CA ARG A 131 14.07 -2.31 -6.82
C ARG A 131 14.54 -2.36 -5.37
N MET A 132 13.89 -1.61 -4.45
CA MET A 132 14.19 -1.66 -3.02
C MET A 132 13.97 -3.05 -2.44
N ARG A 133 12.83 -3.68 -2.71
CA ARG A 133 12.56 -5.05 -2.21
C ARG A 133 13.52 -6.10 -2.73
N ARG A 134 14.10 -5.91 -3.93
CA ARG A 134 15.17 -6.78 -4.44
C ARG A 134 16.49 -6.59 -3.71
N ASN A 135 16.76 -5.36 -3.23
CA ASN A 135 17.98 -5.05 -2.48
C ASN A 135 17.87 -5.40 -0.99
N ASP A 136 16.65 -5.37 -0.41
CA ASP A 136 16.43 -5.65 1.02
C ASP A 136 16.21 -7.15 1.32
N ASP A 137 16.16 -8.02 0.31
CA ASP A 137 16.15 -9.46 0.51
C ASP A 137 17.61 -9.93 0.79
N PRO A 138 17.91 -10.38 2.01
CA PRO A 138 19.26 -10.89 2.35
C PRO A 138 19.73 -11.99 1.39
N GLN A 139 18.79 -12.77 0.87
CA GLN A 139 19.07 -13.82 -0.11
C GLN A 139 19.40 -13.25 -1.48
N SER A 140 18.82 -12.10 -1.86
CA SER A 140 19.14 -11.40 -3.10
C SER A 140 20.55 -10.79 -3.08
N ALA A 141 20.93 -10.18 -1.97
CA ALA A 141 22.28 -9.64 -1.77
C ALA A 141 23.34 -10.77 -1.77
N ALA A 142 23.05 -11.88 -1.08
CA ALA A 142 23.94 -13.06 -1.07
C ALA A 142 24.08 -13.67 -2.47
N LYS A 143 23.00 -13.79 -3.24
CA LYS A 143 23.01 -14.27 -4.63
C LYS A 143 23.84 -13.38 -5.53
N ALA A 144 23.74 -12.05 -5.38
CA ALA A 144 24.48 -11.08 -6.17
C ALA A 144 26.00 -11.18 -5.87
N ALA A 145 26.37 -11.15 -4.59
CA ALA A 145 27.76 -11.27 -4.16
C ALA A 145 28.41 -12.61 -4.57
N PHE A 146 27.64 -13.71 -4.48
CA PHE A 146 28.12 -15.02 -4.91
C PHE A 146 28.32 -15.09 -6.43
N ARG A 147 27.40 -14.51 -7.21
CA ARG A 147 27.52 -14.43 -8.68
C ARG A 147 28.72 -13.60 -9.10
N GLU A 148 28.98 -12.49 -8.43
CA GLU A 148 30.16 -11.64 -8.68
C GLU A 148 31.44 -12.40 -8.45
N LYS A 149 31.54 -13.12 -7.33
CA LYS A 149 32.72 -13.93 -6.98
C LYS A 149 32.97 -15.09 -7.94
N LEU A 150 31.91 -15.77 -8.41
CA LEU A 150 32.03 -16.78 -9.46
C LEU A 150 32.51 -16.17 -10.77
N GLY A 151 32.06 -14.95 -11.11
CA GLY A 151 32.52 -14.20 -12.28
C GLY A 151 34.03 -13.89 -12.23
N GLU A 152 34.54 -13.53 -11.07
CA GLU A 152 36.00 -13.35 -10.85
C GLU A 152 36.78 -14.65 -11.07
N PHE A 153 36.32 -15.77 -10.52
CA PHE A 153 36.98 -17.06 -10.71
C PHE A 153 36.98 -17.54 -12.16
N VAL A 154 35.92 -17.26 -12.91
CA VAL A 154 35.88 -17.53 -14.36
C VAL A 154 36.88 -16.64 -15.09
N LYS A 155 36.98 -15.37 -14.73
CA LYS A 155 37.88 -14.39 -15.35
C LYS A 155 39.32 -14.71 -15.07
N ASP A 156 39.64 -15.26 -13.88
CA ASP A 156 40.94 -15.71 -13.46
C ASP A 156 41.31 -17.12 -14.03
N GLY A 157 40.41 -17.74 -14.79
CA GLY A 157 40.61 -19.06 -15.36
C GLY A 157 40.62 -20.22 -14.33
N LYS A 158 40.12 -19.97 -13.12
CA LYS A 158 40.10 -20.97 -12.03
C LYS A 158 38.93 -21.97 -12.17
N ILE A 159 37.86 -21.57 -12.79
CA ILE A 159 36.69 -22.41 -13.11
C ILE A 159 36.14 -22.04 -14.49
N THR A 160 35.40 -22.95 -15.10
CA THR A 160 34.72 -22.68 -16.36
C THR A 160 33.39 -21.94 -16.11
N ARG A 161 32.80 -21.39 -17.17
CA ARG A 161 31.43 -20.79 -17.08
C ARG A 161 30.34 -21.82 -16.72
N GLU A 162 30.56 -23.06 -17.14
CA GLU A 162 29.68 -24.19 -16.88
C GLU A 162 29.71 -24.56 -15.40
N ASP A 163 30.92 -24.70 -14.83
CA ASP A 163 31.15 -24.95 -13.39
C ASP A 163 30.53 -23.82 -12.53
N ALA A 164 30.69 -22.56 -12.94
CA ALA A 164 30.11 -21.42 -12.24
C ALA A 164 28.57 -21.49 -12.25
N GLY A 165 27.96 -21.94 -13.33
CA GLY A 165 26.52 -22.15 -13.44
C GLY A 165 26.02 -23.28 -12.55
N GLU A 166 26.77 -24.38 -12.45
CA GLU A 166 26.44 -25.50 -11.56
C GLU A 166 26.56 -25.12 -10.09
N LEU A 167 27.64 -24.46 -9.71
CA LEU A 167 27.87 -23.98 -8.35
C LEU A 167 26.76 -22.99 -7.91
N TYR A 168 26.33 -22.12 -8.83
CA TYR A 168 25.24 -21.19 -8.52
C TYR A 168 23.90 -21.91 -8.28
N ARG A 169 23.56 -22.89 -9.13
CA ARG A 169 22.33 -23.70 -8.96
C ARG A 169 22.36 -24.55 -7.69
N ALA A 170 23.52 -25.11 -7.35
CA ALA A 170 23.70 -25.88 -6.14
C ALA A 170 23.58 -25.02 -4.86
N ALA A 171 24.10 -23.78 -4.90
CA ALA A 171 24.00 -22.85 -3.77
C ALA A 171 22.60 -22.25 -3.58
N PHE A 172 21.83 -22.11 -4.66
CA PHE A 172 20.50 -21.49 -4.65
C PHE A 172 19.50 -22.31 -5.47
N PRO A 173 19.06 -23.48 -4.97
CA PRO A 173 18.10 -24.32 -5.67
C PRO A 173 16.76 -23.59 -5.84
N GLU A 174 16.19 -23.65 -7.04
CA GLU A 174 14.82 -23.18 -7.29
C GLU A 174 13.84 -24.10 -6.55
N ARG A 175 12.94 -23.49 -5.78
CA ARG A 175 11.89 -24.20 -5.06
C ARG A 175 10.64 -24.34 -5.92
#